data_195ce98bef319a0ec78ea45a61c71731
#
_entry.id   195ce98bef319a0ec78ea45a61c71731
#
_cell.length_a   1.000
_cell.length_b   1.000
_cell.length_c   1.000
_cell.angle_alpha   90.00
_cell.angle_beta   90.00
_cell.angle_gamma   90.00
#
_symmetry.space_group_name_H-M   'P 1'
#
loop_
_entity.id
_entity.type
_entity.pdbx_description
1 polymer ?
#
loop_
_entity_poly.entity_id
_entity_poly.type
_entity_poly.pdbx_seq_one_letter_code
_entity_poly.pdbx_strand_id
1 'polypeptide(L)'
;SAVLTVTDRVMPDGSQRFLAESRAAIAGLGVIPEIDTPVKEVADEPEAAPSATLEVPETEDAQVQDSVVRLSGFAEQCAQTQNGTGVVVAKDRILTNAHVVAGVEEPIVETQDRQVFPGRVVHIDPARDLAVVAVDGADLPVARHGADLEDGAAALALGFPAGGPYEATPAQVQARGELLISDIYGREDSTVDIYQLNADIEPGNSGGPLVTEDGTVAGLVFARAPGSSTIGYAIAGDEFERLLEDVENLEVPVQTGECIPGG
;
A
#
# COMPACT_ATOMS: atom_id res chain seq x y z
N SER A 1 22.06 -28.06 26.83
CA SER A 1 22.22 -26.76 26.18
C SER A 1 23.34 -26.86 25.14
N ALA A 2 23.00 -27.06 23.88
CA ALA A 2 23.93 -27.03 22.76
C ALA A 2 23.67 -25.75 21.97
N VAL A 3 24.61 -24.81 22.07
CA VAL A 3 24.64 -23.61 21.20
C VAL A 3 25.22 -24.04 19.88
N LEU A 4 24.43 -24.05 18.83
CA LEU A 4 24.90 -24.24 17.45
C LEU A 4 25.45 -22.90 16.95
N THR A 5 26.78 -22.80 16.93
CA THR A 5 27.49 -21.70 16.26
C THR A 5 27.51 -22.03 14.77
N VAL A 6 26.74 -21.33 13.95
CA VAL A 6 26.83 -21.42 12.49
C VAL A 6 28.03 -20.60 12.06
N THR A 7 29.13 -21.26 11.72
CA THR A 7 30.27 -20.64 11.06
C THR A 7 29.92 -20.37 9.60
N ASP A 8 30.10 -19.13 9.16
CA ASP A 8 30.05 -18.67 7.79
C ASP A 8 30.96 -19.55 6.88
N ARG A 9 30.34 -20.51 6.21
CA ARG A 9 30.99 -21.23 5.13
C ARG A 9 30.32 -20.79 3.85
N VAL A 10 31.07 -20.12 2.98
CA VAL A 10 30.68 -19.76 1.62
C VAL A 10 30.04 -20.98 0.95
N MET A 11 28.74 -20.93 0.75
CA MET A 11 27.99 -21.95 0.01
C MET A 11 28.00 -21.64 -1.48
N PRO A 12 28.01 -22.66 -2.36
CA PRO A 12 27.94 -22.46 -3.82
C PRO A 12 26.64 -21.76 -4.23
N ASP A 13 26.68 -20.95 -5.30
CA ASP A 13 25.61 -20.09 -5.81
C ASP A 13 24.20 -20.71 -5.93
N GLY A 14 24.09 -22.04 -6.07
CA GLY A 14 22.82 -22.76 -6.14
C GLY A 14 22.03 -22.82 -4.85
N SER A 15 22.71 -22.75 -3.70
CA SER A 15 22.04 -22.82 -2.39
C SER A 15 21.50 -21.45 -1.91
N GLN A 16 22.08 -20.38 -2.41
CA GLN A 16 21.56 -19.01 -2.16
C GLN A 16 20.24 -18.78 -2.89
N ARG A 17 20.10 -19.31 -4.10
CA ARG A 17 18.84 -19.29 -4.85
C ARG A 17 17.71 -20.05 -4.15
N PHE A 18 18.02 -21.24 -3.62
CA PHE A 18 17.05 -22.07 -2.90
C PHE A 18 16.61 -21.44 -1.57
N LEU A 19 17.50 -20.73 -0.87
CA LEU A 19 17.16 -19.99 0.36
C LEU A 19 16.38 -18.71 0.06
N ALA A 20 16.61 -18.07 -1.08
CA ALA A 20 15.82 -16.93 -1.55
C ALA A 20 14.41 -17.39 -1.95
N GLU A 21 14.28 -18.50 -2.67
CA GLU A 21 13.00 -19.09 -3.05
C GLU A 21 12.19 -19.60 -1.85
N SER A 22 12.85 -20.15 -0.82
CA SER A 22 12.15 -20.59 0.40
C SER A 22 11.75 -19.42 1.31
N ARG A 23 12.45 -18.28 1.27
CA ARG A 23 12.01 -17.04 1.92
C ARG A 23 10.81 -16.41 1.20
N ALA A 24 10.79 -16.44 -0.12
CA ALA A 24 9.65 -15.99 -0.93
C ALA A 24 8.39 -16.84 -0.68
N ALA A 25 8.53 -18.15 -0.46
CA ALA A 25 7.41 -19.04 -0.17
C ALA A 25 6.74 -18.80 1.21
N ILE A 26 7.44 -18.14 2.14
CA ILE A 26 6.90 -17.77 3.46
C ILE A 26 6.29 -16.35 3.42
N ALA A 27 6.65 -15.54 2.42
CA ALA A 27 6.18 -14.16 2.22
C ALA A 27 4.89 -14.06 1.38
N GLY A 28 3.97 -15.01 1.51
CA GLY A 28 2.60 -14.89 0.99
C GLY A 28 1.76 -13.78 1.65
N LEU A 29 2.42 -12.84 2.28
CA LEU A 29 1.89 -11.65 2.92
C LEU A 29 2.27 -10.46 2.04
N GLY A 30 1.42 -10.02 1.16
CA GLY A 30 1.50 -8.84 0.31
C GLY A 30 2.89 -8.19 0.08
N VAL A 31 3.19 -7.87 -1.15
CA VAL A 31 4.46 -7.18 -1.50
C VAL A 31 4.27 -5.69 -1.26
N ILE A 32 5.14 -5.08 -0.44
CA ILE A 32 5.30 -3.61 -0.43
C ILE A 32 6.56 -3.30 -1.23
N PRO A 33 6.48 -2.46 -2.29
CA PRO A 33 7.66 -1.97 -2.97
C PRO A 33 8.64 -1.31 -1.99
N GLU A 34 9.94 -1.52 -2.20
CA GLU A 34 10.99 -0.84 -1.44
C GLU A 34 11.59 0.27 -2.31
N ILE A 35 11.66 1.48 -1.77
CA ILE A 35 12.22 2.65 -2.45
C ILE A 35 13.51 3.06 -1.77
N ASP A 36 14.63 2.97 -2.50
CA ASP A 36 15.98 3.24 -1.99
C ASP A 36 16.31 4.73 -1.85
N THR A 37 15.53 5.63 -2.45
CA THR A 37 15.88 7.04 -2.53
C THR A 37 14.95 7.87 -1.64
N PRO A 38 15.47 8.61 -0.65
CA PRO A 38 14.65 9.54 0.13
C PRO A 38 14.21 10.73 -0.73
N VAL A 39 12.99 11.22 -0.51
CA VAL A 39 12.42 12.41 -1.17
C VAL A 39 13.27 13.66 -0.94
N LYS A 40 13.93 13.71 0.20
CA LYS A 40 14.84 14.77 0.61
C LYS A 40 16.03 14.14 1.33
N GLU A 41 17.27 14.54 1.02
CA GLU A 41 18.40 14.23 1.90
C GLU A 41 18.09 14.86 3.27
N VAL A 42 17.52 14.08 4.16
CA VAL A 42 17.47 14.42 5.57
C VAL A 42 18.88 14.22 6.07
N ALA A 43 19.64 15.31 6.14
CA ALA A 43 20.94 15.31 6.79
C ALA A 43 20.71 14.98 8.27
N ASP A 44 21.13 13.82 8.69
CA ASP A 44 21.09 13.12 9.96
C ASP A 44 20.12 11.92 9.93
N GLU A 45 20.65 10.80 10.41
CA GLU A 45 19.82 9.64 10.75
C GLU A 45 18.62 10.14 11.57
N PRO A 46 17.38 9.73 11.22
CA PRO A 46 16.24 10.15 12.01
C PRO A 46 16.51 9.71 13.44
N GLU A 47 16.66 10.70 14.32
CA GLU A 47 16.63 10.48 15.76
C GLU A 47 15.44 9.55 16.02
N ALA A 48 15.67 8.45 16.73
CA ALA A 48 14.69 7.38 16.93
C ALA A 48 13.30 7.99 17.07
N ALA A 49 12.37 7.53 16.21
CA ALA A 49 11.04 8.12 16.07
C ALA A 49 10.58 8.65 17.43
N PRO A 50 10.15 9.90 17.53
CA PRO A 50 9.71 10.40 18.81
C PRO A 50 8.71 9.37 19.31
N SER A 51 9.03 8.76 20.47
CA SER A 51 8.09 7.98 21.26
C SER A 51 7.05 8.94 21.85
N ALA A 52 6.71 9.97 21.08
CA ALA A 52 5.45 10.63 21.18
C ALA A 52 4.46 9.51 20.87
N THR A 53 3.77 9.06 21.90
CA THR A 53 2.45 8.54 21.77
C THR A 53 1.74 9.59 20.90
N LEU A 54 1.82 9.48 19.56
CA LEU A 54 0.88 10.11 18.68
C LEU A 54 -0.41 9.46 19.17
N GLU A 55 -1.13 10.21 20.01
CA GLU A 55 -2.49 9.82 20.35
C GLU A 55 -3.12 9.64 18.98
N VAL A 56 -3.48 8.39 18.66
CA VAL A 56 -4.22 8.10 17.44
C VAL A 56 -5.32 9.14 17.43
N PRO A 57 -5.32 10.11 16.50
CA PRO A 57 -6.40 11.08 16.49
C PRO A 57 -7.66 10.22 16.41
N GLU A 58 -8.51 10.30 17.43
CA GLU A 58 -9.82 9.66 17.32
C GLU A 58 -10.44 10.35 16.12
N THR A 59 -10.36 9.69 14.95
CA THR A 59 -11.05 10.22 13.78
C THR A 59 -12.51 10.27 14.17
N GLU A 60 -13.01 11.47 14.47
CA GLU A 60 -14.42 11.69 14.80
C GLU A 60 -15.32 11.21 13.64
N ASP A 61 -14.71 10.91 12.50
CA ASP A 61 -15.38 10.39 11.33
C ASP A 61 -15.21 8.87 11.22
N ALA A 62 -16.06 8.14 11.95
CA ALA A 62 -16.18 6.68 11.79
C ALA A 62 -16.40 6.28 10.31
N GLN A 63 -16.86 7.20 9.47
CA GLN A 63 -17.15 7.00 8.06
C GLN A 63 -15.91 6.65 7.25
N VAL A 64 -14.73 7.26 7.52
CA VAL A 64 -13.50 6.92 6.80
C VAL A 64 -13.02 5.51 7.12
N GLN A 65 -13.17 5.05 8.36
CA GLN A 65 -12.78 3.70 8.74
C GLN A 65 -13.63 2.65 8.00
N ASP A 66 -14.94 2.87 7.92
CA ASP A 66 -15.87 1.98 7.23
C ASP A 66 -15.70 1.99 5.70
N SER A 67 -15.01 2.99 5.14
CA SER A 67 -14.63 3.05 3.73
C SER A 67 -13.36 2.24 3.40
N VAL A 68 -12.62 1.78 4.41
CA VAL A 68 -11.38 1.00 4.21
C VAL A 68 -11.70 -0.48 4.17
N VAL A 69 -11.25 -1.13 3.10
CA VAL A 69 -11.52 -2.54 2.84
C VAL A 69 -10.22 -3.32 2.64
N ARG A 70 -10.25 -4.60 2.99
CA ARG A 70 -9.18 -5.53 2.66
C ARG A 70 -9.37 -6.03 1.24
N LEU A 71 -8.28 -6.05 0.47
CA LEU A 71 -8.22 -6.66 -0.85
C LEU A 71 -7.38 -7.91 -0.79
N SER A 72 -7.83 -8.96 -1.44
CA SER A 72 -7.06 -10.19 -1.63
C SER A 72 -7.35 -10.79 -2.99
N GLY A 73 -6.41 -11.53 -3.53
CA GLY A 73 -6.62 -12.21 -4.79
C GLY A 73 -5.50 -13.21 -5.08
N PHE A 74 -5.80 -14.17 -5.94
CA PHE A 74 -4.83 -15.17 -6.35
C PHE A 74 -4.32 -14.84 -7.76
N ALA A 75 -3.02 -14.58 -7.88
CA ALA A 75 -2.34 -14.36 -9.15
C ALA A 75 -1.88 -15.72 -9.69
N GLU A 76 -2.67 -16.30 -10.59
CA GLU A 76 -2.45 -17.67 -11.09
C GLU A 76 -1.08 -17.85 -11.75
N GLN A 77 -0.62 -16.84 -12.51
CA GLN A 77 0.66 -16.88 -13.23
C GLN A 77 1.88 -17.10 -12.32
N CYS A 78 1.82 -16.60 -11.09
CA CYS A 78 2.89 -16.73 -10.09
C CYS A 78 2.55 -17.74 -8.98
N ALA A 79 1.34 -18.27 -8.95
CA ALA A 79 0.82 -19.10 -7.87
C ALA A 79 0.93 -18.40 -6.49
N GLN A 80 0.66 -17.11 -6.45
CA GLN A 80 0.78 -16.26 -5.25
C GLN A 80 -0.57 -15.67 -4.85
N THR A 81 -0.79 -15.55 -3.53
CA THR A 81 -1.87 -14.74 -2.99
C THR A 81 -1.37 -13.33 -2.75
N GLN A 82 -2.03 -12.35 -3.33
CA GLN A 82 -1.81 -10.93 -3.09
C GLN A 82 -2.77 -10.46 -1.99
N ASN A 83 -2.28 -9.62 -1.10
CA ASN A 83 -3.08 -8.97 -0.07
C ASN A 83 -2.71 -7.49 -0.02
N GLY A 84 -3.71 -6.66 0.24
CA GLY A 84 -3.55 -5.23 0.38
C GLY A 84 -4.80 -4.60 0.96
N THR A 85 -4.83 -3.30 0.89
CA THR A 85 -5.91 -2.44 1.36
C THR A 85 -6.47 -1.66 0.19
N GLY A 86 -7.70 -1.20 0.31
CA GLY A 86 -8.32 -0.26 -0.60
C GLY A 86 -9.21 0.72 0.14
N VAL A 87 -9.51 1.84 -0.48
CA VAL A 87 -10.42 2.85 0.05
C VAL A 87 -11.55 3.15 -0.94
N VAL A 88 -12.77 3.21 -0.45
CA VAL A 88 -13.95 3.54 -1.26
C VAL A 88 -13.92 5.03 -1.61
N VAL A 89 -13.74 5.35 -2.88
CA VAL A 89 -13.60 6.73 -3.39
C VAL A 89 -14.83 7.24 -4.14
N ALA A 90 -15.70 6.33 -4.57
CA ALA A 90 -17.00 6.62 -5.15
C ALA A 90 -17.92 5.42 -4.95
N LYS A 91 -19.20 5.57 -5.28
CA LYS A 91 -20.14 4.46 -5.19
C LYS A 91 -19.64 3.24 -5.96
N ASP A 92 -19.49 2.11 -5.25
CA ASP A 92 -19.03 0.85 -5.83
C ASP A 92 -17.62 0.93 -6.51
N ARG A 93 -16.76 1.90 -6.08
CA ARG A 93 -15.41 2.09 -6.59
C ARG A 93 -14.40 2.20 -5.46
N ILE A 94 -13.38 1.38 -5.55
CA ILE A 94 -12.32 1.23 -4.54
C ILE A 94 -11.00 1.57 -5.20
N LEU A 95 -10.30 2.57 -4.67
CA LEU A 95 -8.92 2.91 -5.06
C LEU A 95 -7.95 2.03 -4.27
N THR A 96 -6.93 1.54 -4.95
CA THR A 96 -5.84 0.74 -4.38
C THR A 96 -4.57 0.88 -5.22
N ASN A 97 -3.49 0.21 -4.85
CA ASN A 97 -2.29 0.15 -5.68
C ASN A 97 -2.41 -0.89 -6.81
N ALA A 98 -1.72 -0.62 -7.93
CA ALA A 98 -1.65 -1.53 -9.06
C ALA A 98 -0.96 -2.85 -8.68
N HIS A 99 0.12 -2.79 -7.86
CA HIS A 99 0.84 -4.00 -7.43
C HIS A 99 -0.04 -4.93 -6.57
N VAL A 100 -1.06 -4.42 -5.88
CA VAL A 100 -2.00 -5.23 -5.08
C VAL A 100 -2.86 -6.14 -5.97
N VAL A 101 -3.19 -5.68 -7.18
CA VAL A 101 -4.08 -6.40 -8.11
C VAL A 101 -3.37 -6.92 -9.37
N ALA A 102 -2.05 -6.75 -9.48
CA ALA A 102 -1.28 -7.22 -10.63
C ALA A 102 -1.37 -8.74 -10.79
N GLY A 103 -1.85 -9.19 -11.97
CA GLY A 103 -2.06 -10.61 -12.27
C GLY A 103 -3.26 -11.26 -11.57
N VAL A 104 -4.06 -10.50 -10.83
CA VAL A 104 -5.28 -10.99 -10.16
C VAL A 104 -6.48 -10.71 -11.05
N GLU A 105 -7.19 -11.75 -11.50
CA GLU A 105 -8.37 -11.60 -12.38
C GLU A 105 -9.62 -11.17 -11.59
N GLU A 106 -9.85 -11.81 -10.45
CA GLU A 106 -11.02 -11.57 -9.59
C GLU A 106 -10.57 -11.24 -8.16
N PRO A 107 -10.29 -9.95 -7.86
CA PRO A 107 -9.98 -9.56 -6.49
C PRO A 107 -11.20 -9.73 -5.58
N ILE A 108 -10.95 -10.14 -4.36
CA ILE A 108 -11.94 -10.25 -3.30
C ILE A 108 -11.83 -9.03 -2.41
N VAL A 109 -12.94 -8.37 -2.17
CA VAL A 109 -13.08 -7.23 -1.27
C VAL A 109 -13.74 -7.71 0.01
N GLU A 110 -13.10 -7.46 1.15
CA GLU A 110 -13.66 -7.80 2.47
C GLU A 110 -13.72 -6.56 3.34
N THR A 111 -14.89 -6.30 3.91
CA THR A 111 -15.14 -5.20 4.86
C THR A 111 -14.67 -5.57 6.27
N GLN A 112 -14.58 -4.57 7.17
CA GLN A 112 -14.20 -4.82 8.56
C GLN A 112 -15.19 -5.74 9.30
N ASP A 113 -16.48 -5.68 8.96
CA ASP A 113 -17.52 -6.57 9.48
C ASP A 113 -17.59 -7.92 8.75
N ARG A 114 -16.57 -8.21 7.90
CA ARG A 114 -16.37 -9.47 7.18
C ARG A 114 -17.44 -9.79 6.12
N GLN A 115 -18.06 -8.79 5.56
CA GLN A 115 -18.79 -8.97 4.31
C GLN A 115 -17.80 -9.14 3.16
N VAL A 116 -18.11 -10.02 2.21
CA VAL A 116 -17.22 -10.37 1.10
C VAL A 116 -17.92 -10.10 -0.22
N PHE A 117 -17.25 -9.38 -1.09
CA PHE A 117 -17.72 -9.01 -2.43
C PHE A 117 -16.71 -9.41 -3.48
N PRO A 118 -17.14 -9.99 -4.61
CA PRO A 118 -16.28 -10.15 -5.77
C PRO A 118 -16.04 -8.78 -6.42
N GLY A 119 -14.77 -8.50 -6.70
CA GLY A 119 -14.35 -7.27 -7.37
C GLY A 119 -13.96 -7.50 -8.82
N ARG A 120 -13.90 -6.42 -9.58
CA ARG A 120 -13.38 -6.37 -10.95
C ARG A 120 -12.44 -5.18 -11.07
N VAL A 121 -11.23 -5.40 -11.57
CA VAL A 121 -10.32 -4.29 -11.85
C VAL A 121 -10.81 -3.56 -13.09
N VAL A 122 -11.13 -2.26 -12.94
CA VAL A 122 -11.67 -1.40 -14.02
C VAL A 122 -10.69 -0.31 -14.45
N HIS A 123 -9.61 -0.15 -13.71
CA HIS A 123 -8.48 0.71 -14.09
C HIS A 123 -7.19 0.17 -13.46
N ILE A 124 -6.09 0.27 -14.18
CA ILE A 124 -4.75 -0.01 -13.68
C ILE A 124 -3.74 0.91 -14.34
N ASP A 125 -2.93 1.60 -13.55
CA ASP A 125 -1.80 2.43 -13.98
C ASP A 125 -0.52 1.91 -13.30
N PRO A 126 0.25 1.05 -13.99
CA PRO A 126 1.49 0.52 -13.46
C PRO A 126 2.57 1.57 -13.18
N ALA A 127 2.54 2.70 -13.91
CA ALA A 127 3.56 3.74 -13.81
C ALA A 127 3.43 4.58 -12.53
N ARG A 128 2.17 4.77 -12.05
CA ARG A 128 1.87 5.48 -10.81
C ARG A 128 1.51 4.55 -9.66
N ASP A 129 1.50 3.25 -9.92
CA ASP A 129 1.05 2.23 -8.96
C ASP A 129 -0.37 2.47 -8.43
N LEU A 130 -1.31 2.78 -9.33
CA LEU A 130 -2.71 3.03 -9.01
C LEU A 130 -3.63 2.02 -9.70
N ALA A 131 -4.70 1.61 -9.04
CA ALA A 131 -5.75 0.78 -9.60
C ALA A 131 -7.12 1.12 -9.01
N VAL A 132 -8.18 0.83 -9.78
CA VAL A 132 -9.55 0.91 -9.29
C VAL A 132 -10.23 -0.45 -9.44
N VAL A 133 -10.82 -0.89 -8.33
CA VAL A 133 -11.65 -2.10 -8.26
C VAL A 133 -13.11 -1.69 -8.17
N ALA A 134 -13.92 -2.17 -9.09
CA ALA A 134 -15.38 -2.05 -9.02
C ALA A 134 -15.97 -3.24 -8.24
N VAL A 135 -16.94 -2.96 -7.40
CA VAL A 135 -17.76 -3.95 -6.68
C VAL A 135 -19.23 -3.64 -6.94
N ASP A 136 -20.08 -4.64 -6.92
CA ASP A 136 -21.51 -4.42 -7.13
C ASP A 136 -22.27 -4.55 -5.80
N GLY A 137 -23.03 -3.48 -5.45
CA GLY A 137 -23.97 -3.52 -4.34
C GLY A 137 -23.38 -3.62 -2.95
N ALA A 138 -22.13 -3.14 -2.78
CA ALA A 138 -21.48 -3.16 -1.47
C ALA A 138 -22.04 -2.10 -0.50
N ASP A 139 -22.65 -1.02 -1.04
CA ASP A 139 -23.26 0.09 -0.27
C ASP A 139 -22.34 0.62 0.84
N LEU A 140 -21.04 0.76 0.52
CA LEU A 140 -20.02 1.22 1.45
C LEU A 140 -19.96 2.75 1.48
N PRO A 141 -19.61 3.36 2.63
CA PRO A 141 -19.43 4.80 2.70
C PRO A 141 -18.25 5.24 1.84
N VAL A 142 -18.39 6.40 1.20
CA VAL A 142 -17.35 7.00 0.37
C VAL A 142 -16.46 7.89 1.24
N ALA A 143 -15.14 7.68 1.19
CA ALA A 143 -14.19 8.52 1.89
C ALA A 143 -14.15 9.94 1.29
N ARG A 144 -13.97 10.95 2.12
CA ARG A 144 -13.61 12.29 1.67
C ARG A 144 -12.16 12.29 1.21
N HIS A 145 -11.84 13.00 0.16
CA HIS A 145 -10.47 13.14 -0.40
C HIS A 145 -10.18 14.59 -0.78
N GLY A 146 -8.94 14.89 -1.15
CA GLY A 146 -8.51 16.23 -1.57
C GLY A 146 -7.88 17.03 -0.44
N ALA A 147 -7.30 16.39 0.57
CA ALA A 147 -6.48 17.05 1.58
C ALA A 147 -5.01 17.04 1.20
N ASP A 148 -4.29 18.07 1.61
CA ASP A 148 -2.84 18.15 1.57
C ASP A 148 -2.26 18.10 2.98
N LEU A 149 -1.07 17.53 3.10
CA LEU A 149 -0.32 17.44 4.35
C LEU A 149 1.00 18.19 4.22
N GLU A 150 1.26 19.06 5.17
CA GLU A 150 2.52 19.79 5.28
C GLU A 150 3.60 18.97 5.99
N ASP A 151 4.88 19.32 5.80
CA ASP A 151 6.00 18.73 6.54
C ASP A 151 5.74 18.85 8.07
N GLY A 152 5.87 17.72 8.78
CA GLY A 152 5.61 17.62 10.22
C GLY A 152 4.16 17.33 10.60
N ALA A 153 3.22 17.31 9.65
CA ALA A 153 1.82 17.00 9.93
C ALA A 153 1.66 15.58 10.47
N ALA A 154 0.77 15.43 11.46
CA ALA A 154 0.31 14.14 11.92
C ALA A 154 -0.75 13.59 10.96
N ALA A 155 -0.73 12.27 10.76
CA ALA A 155 -1.65 11.56 9.90
C ALA A 155 -1.86 10.12 10.41
N LEU A 156 -2.80 9.38 9.79
CA LEU A 156 -2.98 7.97 10.01
C LEU A 156 -2.88 7.21 8.68
N ALA A 157 -2.14 6.13 8.66
CA ALA A 157 -2.18 5.14 7.59
C ALA A 157 -3.18 4.05 8.00
N LEU A 158 -4.28 3.91 7.25
CA LEU A 158 -5.33 2.97 7.56
C LEU A 158 -5.20 1.73 6.68
N GLY A 159 -5.31 0.53 7.27
CA GLY A 159 -5.16 -0.67 6.46
C GLY A 159 -5.27 -1.99 7.22
N PHE A 160 -4.81 -3.04 6.53
CA PHE A 160 -4.85 -4.43 7.01
C PHE A 160 -3.43 -5.03 6.97
N PRO A 161 -2.52 -4.62 7.89
CA PRO A 161 -1.15 -5.10 7.91
C PRO A 161 -1.09 -6.62 7.96
N ALA A 162 -0.21 -7.21 7.17
CA ALA A 162 -0.04 -8.65 6.99
C ALA A 162 -1.34 -9.40 6.61
N GLY A 163 -2.36 -8.71 6.04
CA GLY A 163 -3.69 -9.28 5.80
C GLY A 163 -4.45 -9.60 7.09
N GLY A 164 -4.00 -9.03 8.20
CA GLY A 164 -4.56 -9.18 9.55
C GLY A 164 -5.84 -8.35 9.78
N PRO A 165 -6.15 -8.01 11.05
CA PRO A 165 -7.24 -7.12 11.38
C PRO A 165 -6.97 -5.70 10.87
N TYR A 166 -8.02 -4.88 10.81
CA TYR A 166 -7.89 -3.46 10.52
C TYR A 166 -7.05 -2.77 11.61
N GLU A 167 -6.14 -1.91 11.16
CA GLU A 167 -5.31 -1.08 12.02
C GLU A 167 -5.22 0.35 11.48
N ALA A 168 -5.13 1.31 12.41
CA ALA A 168 -4.81 2.70 12.14
C ALA A 168 -3.38 2.95 12.64
N THR A 169 -2.42 3.03 11.74
CA THR A 169 -1.00 3.22 12.06
C THR A 169 -0.70 4.72 12.10
N PRO A 170 -0.21 5.26 13.25
CA PRO A 170 0.23 6.64 13.33
C PRO A 170 1.34 6.94 12.34
N ALA A 171 1.24 8.09 11.68
CA ALA A 171 2.20 8.56 10.69
C ALA A 171 2.51 10.04 10.92
N GLN A 172 3.73 10.45 10.59
CA GLN A 172 4.13 11.85 10.52
C GLN A 172 4.78 12.13 9.18
N VAL A 173 4.32 13.14 8.48
CA VAL A 173 4.93 13.58 7.22
C VAL A 173 6.33 14.14 7.51
N GLN A 174 7.35 13.55 6.92
CA GLN A 174 8.73 14.05 6.99
C GLN A 174 9.04 15.01 5.85
N ALA A 175 8.55 14.71 4.67
CA ALA A 175 8.71 15.54 3.48
C ALA A 175 7.66 15.17 2.42
N ARG A 176 7.34 16.13 1.54
CA ARG A 176 6.63 15.88 0.28
C ARG A 176 7.50 16.29 -0.89
N GLY A 177 7.45 15.58 -1.99
CA GLY A 177 8.13 15.95 -3.23
C GLY A 177 8.08 14.87 -4.31
N GLU A 178 8.51 15.28 -5.49
CA GLU A 178 8.60 14.42 -6.65
C GLU A 178 9.75 13.42 -6.50
N LEU A 179 9.45 12.15 -6.73
CA LEU A 179 10.41 11.07 -6.76
C LEU A 179 10.33 10.32 -8.08
N LEU A 180 11.48 9.98 -8.64
CA LEU A 180 11.57 9.09 -9.79
C LEU A 180 11.43 7.65 -9.28
N ILE A 181 10.33 7.00 -9.63
CA ILE A 181 10.06 5.61 -9.26
C ILE A 181 9.95 4.75 -10.51
N SER A 182 10.35 3.49 -10.41
CA SER A 182 10.09 2.52 -11.46
C SER A 182 8.64 2.06 -11.42
N ASP A 183 8.07 1.74 -12.58
CA ASP A 183 6.76 1.09 -12.64
C ASP A 183 6.77 -0.22 -11.84
N ILE A 184 5.59 -0.78 -11.55
CA ILE A 184 5.46 -2.00 -10.75
C ILE A 184 6.20 -3.22 -11.34
N TYR A 185 6.66 -3.14 -12.59
CA TYR A 185 7.41 -4.19 -13.28
C TYR A 185 8.92 -3.87 -13.40
N GLY A 186 9.37 -2.68 -12.95
CA GLY A 186 10.75 -2.24 -13.08
C GLY A 186 11.21 -1.99 -14.53
N ARG A 187 10.29 -1.58 -15.42
CA ARG A 187 10.56 -1.41 -16.85
C ARG A 187 10.72 0.05 -17.26
N GLU A 188 9.90 0.92 -16.71
CA GLU A 188 9.86 2.35 -17.03
C GLU A 188 9.86 3.16 -15.75
N ASP A 189 10.57 4.29 -15.77
CA ASP A 189 10.60 5.22 -14.64
C ASP A 189 9.63 6.37 -14.88
N SER A 190 8.93 6.78 -13.84
CA SER A 190 8.04 7.94 -13.85
C SER A 190 8.26 8.82 -12.62
N THR A 191 8.00 10.10 -12.77
CA THR A 191 8.01 11.03 -11.64
C THR A 191 6.64 11.05 -10.99
N VAL A 192 6.59 10.79 -9.69
CA VAL A 192 5.38 10.75 -8.87
C VAL A 192 5.57 11.63 -7.64
N ASP A 193 4.58 12.43 -7.31
CA ASP A 193 4.59 13.23 -6.07
C ASP A 193 4.19 12.34 -4.89
N ILE A 194 5.04 12.30 -3.87
CA ILE A 194 4.87 11.41 -2.74
C ILE A 194 5.12 12.09 -1.40
N TYR A 195 4.54 11.54 -0.36
CA TYR A 195 4.90 11.80 1.03
C TYR A 195 5.91 10.76 1.52
N GLN A 196 7.00 11.22 2.12
CA GLN A 196 7.85 10.40 2.98
C GLN A 196 7.32 10.49 4.41
N LEU A 197 7.11 9.35 5.04
CA LEU A 197 6.45 9.22 6.34
C LEU A 197 7.39 8.62 7.37
N ASN A 198 7.31 9.12 8.60
CA ASN A 198 7.74 8.35 9.76
C ASN A 198 6.52 7.52 10.22
N ALA A 199 6.48 6.26 9.83
CA ALA A 199 5.39 5.34 10.09
C ALA A 199 5.87 3.89 9.95
N ASP A 200 5.34 2.99 10.76
CA ASP A 200 5.60 1.54 10.66
C ASP A 200 4.67 0.93 9.59
N ILE A 201 5.13 0.97 8.33
CA ILE A 201 4.37 0.44 7.20
C ILE A 201 4.75 -1.02 6.96
N GLU A 202 3.74 -1.87 6.99
CA GLU A 202 3.87 -3.31 6.79
C GLU A 202 3.22 -3.78 5.48
N PRO A 203 3.64 -4.96 4.94
CA PRO A 203 2.90 -5.63 3.87
C PRO A 203 1.41 -5.74 4.21
N GLY A 204 0.55 -5.37 3.26
CA GLY A 204 -0.90 -5.29 3.48
C GLY A 204 -1.44 -3.88 3.71
N ASN A 205 -0.60 -2.91 4.13
CA ASN A 205 -0.98 -1.50 4.18
C ASN A 205 -1.06 -0.86 2.79
N SER A 206 -0.40 -1.45 1.78
CA SER A 206 -0.44 -0.98 0.38
C SER A 206 -1.87 -0.81 -0.12
N GLY A 207 -2.17 0.35 -0.71
CA GLY A 207 -3.50 0.73 -1.17
C GLY A 207 -4.39 1.30 -0.07
N GLY A 208 -3.90 1.36 1.17
CA GLY A 208 -4.58 2.02 2.27
C GLY A 208 -4.45 3.54 2.22
N PRO A 209 -5.48 4.28 2.64
CA PRO A 209 -5.42 5.73 2.64
C PRO A 209 -4.50 6.25 3.75
N LEU A 210 -3.74 7.32 3.41
CA LEU A 210 -3.15 8.23 4.37
C LEU A 210 -4.18 9.33 4.63
N VAL A 211 -4.63 9.47 5.87
CA VAL A 211 -5.70 10.41 6.23
C VAL A 211 -5.22 11.46 7.23
N THR A 212 -5.81 12.64 7.12
CA THR A 212 -5.66 13.74 8.08
C THR A 212 -6.41 13.42 9.38
N GLU A 213 -6.22 14.27 10.40
CA GLU A 213 -6.91 14.15 11.69
C GLU A 213 -8.44 14.20 11.56
N ASP A 214 -8.97 14.88 10.54
CA ASP A 214 -10.43 14.96 10.26
C ASP A 214 -10.92 13.82 9.35
N GLY A 215 -10.09 12.81 9.05
CA GLY A 215 -10.45 11.65 8.26
C GLY A 215 -10.53 11.89 6.75
N THR A 216 -9.96 12.99 6.23
CA THR A 216 -9.88 13.25 4.78
C THR A 216 -8.66 12.59 4.17
N VAL A 217 -8.83 11.87 3.07
CA VAL A 217 -7.74 11.19 2.35
C VAL A 217 -6.83 12.22 1.70
N ALA A 218 -5.55 12.19 2.05
CA ALA A 218 -4.47 13.01 1.51
C ALA A 218 -3.52 12.23 0.59
N GLY A 219 -3.50 10.91 0.70
CA GLY A 219 -2.60 10.06 -0.08
C GLY A 219 -2.97 8.58 -0.01
N LEU A 220 -2.17 7.76 -0.70
CA LEU A 220 -2.32 6.31 -0.77
C LEU A 220 -0.98 5.64 -0.41
N VAL A 221 -0.95 4.88 0.66
CA VAL A 221 0.27 4.14 1.11
C VAL A 221 0.65 3.12 0.05
N PHE A 222 1.93 3.06 -0.35
CA PHE A 222 2.34 2.14 -1.41
C PHE A 222 3.70 1.46 -1.20
N ALA A 223 4.59 2.03 -0.37
CA ALA A 223 5.95 1.54 -0.24
C ALA A 223 6.55 1.80 1.14
N ARG A 224 7.70 1.18 1.41
CA ARG A 224 8.57 1.48 2.55
C ARG A 224 10.04 1.54 2.12
N ALA A 225 10.89 2.14 2.95
CA ALA A 225 12.32 2.16 2.70
C ALA A 225 12.96 0.79 3.01
N PRO A 226 13.91 0.32 2.19
CA PRO A 226 14.63 -0.93 2.44
C PRO A 226 15.37 -0.89 3.78
N GLY A 227 15.20 -1.95 4.56
CA GLY A 227 15.90 -2.11 5.84
C GLY A 227 15.42 -1.17 6.96
N SER A 228 14.40 -0.33 6.70
CA SER A 228 13.76 0.50 7.73
C SER A 228 12.36 -0.03 8.06
N SER A 229 12.01 -0.06 9.34
CA SER A 229 10.64 -0.32 9.79
C SER A 229 9.84 0.96 10.04
N THR A 230 10.49 2.13 9.94
CA THR A 230 9.87 3.41 10.33
C THR A 230 9.77 4.42 9.21
N ILE A 231 10.24 4.11 7.99
CA ILE A 231 10.12 5.00 6.84
C ILE A 231 9.17 4.37 5.83
N GLY A 232 8.00 4.99 5.68
CA GLY A 232 7.00 4.66 4.69
C GLY A 232 6.85 5.73 3.62
N TYR A 233 6.14 5.40 2.55
CA TYR A 233 5.83 6.32 1.46
C TYR A 233 4.36 6.22 1.08
N ALA A 234 3.76 7.36 0.76
CA ALA A 234 2.41 7.44 0.22
C ALA A 234 2.39 8.33 -1.03
N ILE A 235 1.66 7.89 -2.06
CA ILE A 235 1.37 8.66 -3.27
C ILE A 235 0.51 9.84 -2.83
N ALA A 236 0.85 11.07 -3.24
CA ALA A 236 0.07 12.26 -2.90
C ALA A 236 -1.27 12.28 -3.64
N GLY A 237 -2.28 12.92 -3.04
CA GLY A 237 -3.64 12.96 -3.56
C GLY A 237 -3.74 13.49 -4.99
N ASP A 238 -2.93 14.49 -5.34
CA ASP A 238 -2.89 15.11 -6.66
C ASP A 238 -2.63 14.12 -7.80
N GLU A 239 -1.90 13.03 -7.53
CA GLU A 239 -1.59 12.00 -8.53
C GLU A 239 -2.80 11.18 -8.97
N PHE A 240 -3.83 11.11 -8.13
CA PHE A 240 -5.05 10.37 -8.44
C PHE A 240 -6.32 11.23 -8.55
N GLU A 241 -6.25 12.56 -8.32
CA GLU A 241 -7.41 13.45 -8.46
C GLU A 241 -8.09 13.33 -9.82
N ARG A 242 -7.32 13.36 -10.92
CA ARG A 242 -7.88 13.22 -12.27
C ARG A 242 -8.56 11.87 -12.51
N LEU A 243 -8.05 10.82 -11.89
CA LEU A 243 -8.66 9.50 -11.96
C LEU A 243 -10.01 9.51 -11.23
N LEU A 244 -10.08 10.23 -10.09
CA LEU A 244 -11.30 10.32 -9.30
C LEU A 244 -12.41 11.15 -9.97
N GLU A 245 -12.07 12.13 -10.81
CA GLU A 245 -13.07 12.90 -11.57
C GLU A 245 -13.97 12.04 -12.46
N ASP A 246 -13.43 10.94 -13.01
CA ASP A 246 -14.14 10.03 -13.93
C ASP A 246 -14.35 8.62 -13.34
N VAL A 247 -14.02 8.39 -12.09
CA VAL A 247 -13.97 7.05 -11.48
C VAL A 247 -15.32 6.32 -11.52
N GLU A 248 -16.44 7.01 -11.39
CA GLU A 248 -17.78 6.41 -11.48
C GLU A 248 -18.09 5.84 -12.86
N ASN A 249 -17.45 6.38 -13.92
CA ASN A 249 -17.63 5.94 -15.30
C ASN A 249 -16.77 4.73 -15.67
N LEU A 250 -15.89 4.29 -14.78
CA LEU A 250 -15.05 3.12 -14.99
C LEU A 250 -15.85 1.83 -14.74
N GLU A 251 -16.42 1.25 -15.80
CA GLU A 251 -17.28 0.06 -15.70
C GLU A 251 -16.66 -1.19 -16.37
N VAL A 252 -15.80 -0.97 -17.36
CA VAL A 252 -15.27 -2.04 -18.20
C VAL A 252 -14.07 -2.69 -17.53
N PRO A 253 -14.10 -4.03 -17.26
CA PRO A 253 -12.95 -4.72 -16.73
C PRO A 253 -11.72 -4.59 -17.63
N VAL A 254 -10.57 -4.39 -17.02
CA VAL A 254 -9.27 -4.33 -17.71
C VAL A 254 -8.41 -5.53 -17.34
N GLN A 255 -7.43 -5.84 -18.22
CA GLN A 255 -6.44 -6.85 -17.88
C GLN A 255 -5.50 -6.33 -16.79
N THR A 256 -5.22 -7.15 -15.80
CA THR A 256 -4.40 -6.79 -14.64
C THR A 256 -2.90 -6.98 -14.87
N GLY A 257 -2.51 -7.33 -16.11
CA GLY A 257 -1.13 -7.50 -16.51
C GLY A 257 -0.49 -8.78 -15.99
N GLU A 258 0.82 -8.75 -15.87
CA GLU A 258 1.61 -9.85 -15.31
C GLU A 258 1.60 -9.76 -13.78
N CYS A 259 1.75 -10.87 -13.12
CA CYS A 259 1.97 -10.85 -11.68
C CYS A 259 3.41 -10.40 -11.37
N ILE A 260 3.61 -9.78 -10.23
CA ILE A 260 4.93 -9.38 -9.73
C ILE A 260 5.47 -10.56 -8.93
N PRO A 261 6.58 -11.21 -9.37
CA PRO A 261 7.20 -12.29 -8.58
C PRO A 261 7.61 -11.71 -7.23
N GLY A 262 7.26 -12.40 -6.14
CA GLY A 262 7.42 -11.92 -4.78
C GLY A 262 8.76 -11.25 -4.52
N GLY A 263 8.72 -9.98 -4.15
CA GLY A 263 9.83 -9.23 -3.63
C GLY A 263 10.14 -9.65 -2.20
#